data_fab5f3448cfb54046e6d3a949cb3d2f0
#
_entry.id   fab5f3448cfb54046e6d3a949cb3d2f0
#
_cell.length_a   1.000
_cell.length_b   1.000
_cell.length_c   1.000
_cell.angle_alpha   90.00
_cell.angle_beta   90.00
_cell.angle_gamma   90.00
#
_symmetry.space_group_name_H-M   'P 1'
#
loop_
_entity.id
_entity.type
_entity.pdbx_description
1 polymer ?
#
loop_
_entity_poly.entity_id
_entity_poly.type
_entity_poly.pdbx_seq_one_letter_code
_entity_poly.pdbx_strand_id
1 'polypeptide(L)'
;HHNTGRETFLLPVHWRDGWPHVLSAGAMVPAQAPRPALDPMDAGIPPQTGNFAWRDAFDAPQLDLEWLRVRTDPEDWVTLRPAAGQIELQALPRTLSTRAQPALLARRQQHQRFEATARLLLPLDPGVSAGIAGFQSSDHHYFLGVRATESGYEAFVEATRGGATTVLARREFGGSPRAIELTLAQRGATIDFHLTPAGAEPLALLRGADAALLSTQVAGGFVGAMLGIHARSESP
;
A
#
# COMPACT_ATOMS: atom_id res chain seq x y z
N HIS A 1 11.63 -7.42 -11.09
CA HIS A 1 11.18 -6.88 -9.85
C HIS A 1 9.67 -6.76 -9.78
N HIS A 2 9.08 -7.69 -9.09
CA HIS A 2 7.68 -8.05 -9.17
C HIS A 2 6.72 -6.92 -8.79
N ASN A 3 6.78 -6.50 -7.52
CA ASN A 3 5.77 -5.61 -6.97
C ASN A 3 6.19 -4.14 -6.98
N THR A 4 7.48 -3.84 -7.15
CA THR A 4 7.99 -2.47 -7.17
C THR A 4 7.85 -1.80 -8.56
N GLY A 5 7.42 -2.55 -9.56
CA GLY A 5 7.25 -2.05 -10.92
C GLY A 5 8.58 -1.93 -11.69
N ARG A 6 8.65 -0.97 -12.61
CA ARG A 6 9.89 -0.68 -13.36
C ARG A 6 10.86 0.11 -12.51
N GLU A 7 12.12 -0.22 -12.65
CA GLU A 7 13.22 0.46 -11.97
C GLU A 7 14.00 1.34 -12.94
N THR A 8 14.51 2.45 -12.43
CA THR A 8 15.39 3.35 -13.18
C THR A 8 16.81 3.10 -12.74
N PHE A 9 17.70 2.95 -13.72
CA PHE A 9 19.12 2.74 -13.49
C PHE A 9 19.92 3.93 -14.01
N LEU A 10 20.95 4.35 -13.25
CA LEU A 10 21.91 5.36 -13.64
C LEU A 10 23.21 4.66 -14.03
N LEU A 11 23.64 4.82 -15.27
CA LEU A 11 24.86 4.20 -15.80
C LEU A 11 25.71 5.26 -16.53
N PRO A 12 27.04 5.09 -16.57
CA PRO A 12 27.90 5.97 -17.35
C PRO A 12 27.62 5.84 -18.86
N VAL A 13 27.72 6.95 -19.56
CA VAL A 13 27.59 7.01 -21.02
C VAL A 13 28.95 7.32 -21.61
N HIS A 14 29.37 6.51 -22.58
CA HIS A 14 30.58 6.72 -23.36
C HIS A 14 30.20 7.11 -24.80
N TRP A 15 30.72 8.21 -25.28
CA TRP A 15 30.50 8.65 -26.64
C TRP A 15 31.53 8.06 -27.58
N ARG A 16 31.09 7.38 -28.65
CA ARG A 16 31.94 6.84 -29.70
C ARG A 16 31.33 7.21 -31.05
N ASP A 17 32.11 7.83 -31.92
CA ASP A 17 31.69 8.25 -33.26
C ASP A 17 30.39 9.07 -33.27
N GLY A 18 30.17 9.91 -32.25
CA GLY A 18 28.97 10.72 -32.09
C GLY A 18 27.75 10.00 -31.51
N TRP A 19 27.88 8.72 -31.12
CA TRP A 19 26.78 7.94 -30.54
C TRP A 19 27.00 7.63 -29.05
N PRO A 20 25.94 7.70 -28.22
CA PRO A 20 26.01 7.33 -26.81
C PRO A 20 25.99 5.81 -26.66
N HIS A 21 26.97 5.29 -25.96
CA HIS A 21 27.08 3.88 -25.56
C HIS A 21 26.94 3.76 -24.03
N VAL A 22 25.93 3.05 -23.56
CA VAL A 22 25.72 2.80 -22.12
C VAL A 22 26.30 1.45 -21.71
N LEU A 23 25.97 0.40 -22.47
CA LEU A 23 26.45 -0.97 -22.25
C LEU A 23 26.83 -1.59 -23.59
N SER A 24 27.70 -2.60 -23.57
CA SER A 24 27.97 -3.43 -24.74
C SER A 24 26.72 -4.22 -25.13
N ALA A 25 26.57 -4.53 -26.42
CA ALA A 25 25.47 -5.34 -26.91
C ALA A 25 25.39 -6.68 -26.15
N GLY A 26 24.21 -7.03 -25.65
CA GLY A 26 23.98 -8.25 -24.87
C GLY A 26 24.43 -8.20 -23.40
N ALA A 27 25.06 -7.12 -22.94
CA ALA A 27 25.42 -6.98 -21.54
C ALA A 27 24.17 -6.71 -20.68
N MET A 28 24.09 -7.35 -19.52
CA MET A 28 23.08 -7.10 -18.53
C MET A 28 23.39 -5.84 -17.73
N VAL A 29 22.35 -5.10 -17.31
CA VAL A 29 22.50 -3.99 -16.39
C VAL A 29 23.12 -4.52 -15.09
N PRO A 30 24.27 -3.97 -14.62
CA PRO A 30 24.89 -4.42 -13.38
C PRO A 30 24.01 -4.09 -12.18
N ALA A 31 24.00 -4.97 -11.18
CA ALA A 31 23.27 -4.75 -9.93
C ALA A 31 23.84 -3.57 -9.12
N GLN A 32 25.08 -3.22 -9.36
CA GLN A 32 25.79 -2.11 -8.73
C GLN A 32 26.64 -1.37 -9.76
N ALA A 33 26.68 -0.06 -9.70
CA ALA A 33 27.54 0.79 -10.51
C ALA A 33 28.23 1.84 -9.63
N PRO A 34 29.41 2.32 -9.99
CA PRO A 34 30.07 3.41 -9.30
C PRO A 34 29.15 4.65 -9.27
N ARG A 35 29.04 5.28 -8.10
CA ARG A 35 28.32 6.55 -7.99
C ARG A 35 29.06 7.62 -8.80
N PRO A 36 28.36 8.40 -9.63
CA PRO A 36 28.98 9.56 -10.27
C PRO A 36 29.53 10.53 -9.23
N ALA A 37 30.65 11.18 -9.53
CA ALA A 37 31.17 12.29 -8.75
C ALA A 37 30.23 13.50 -8.96
N LEU A 38 29.22 13.61 -8.13
CA LEU A 38 28.32 14.75 -8.06
C LEU A 38 28.65 15.54 -6.80
N ASP A 39 28.58 16.87 -6.90
CA ASP A 39 28.70 17.71 -5.73
C ASP A 39 27.64 17.29 -4.70
N PRO A 40 28.00 17.28 -3.40
CA PRO A 40 27.02 17.01 -2.36
C PRO A 40 25.91 18.06 -2.47
N MET A 41 24.75 17.65 -2.91
CA MET A 41 23.56 18.49 -2.69
C MET A 41 23.31 18.51 -1.19
N ASP A 42 23.09 19.71 -0.64
CA ASP A 42 22.47 19.87 0.67
C ASP A 42 21.05 19.31 0.56
N ALA A 43 20.96 18.00 0.68
CA ALA A 43 19.69 17.31 0.71
C ALA A 43 19.11 17.50 2.11
N GLY A 44 18.22 18.47 2.26
CA GLY A 44 17.48 18.67 3.52
C GLY A 44 16.63 17.46 3.92
N ILE A 45 16.47 16.47 3.04
CA ILE A 45 15.76 15.23 3.30
C ILE A 45 16.68 14.07 2.97
N PRO A 46 16.98 13.17 3.94
CA PRO A 46 17.77 11.98 3.67
C PRO A 46 17.06 11.13 2.58
N PRO A 47 17.80 10.61 1.59
CA PRO A 47 17.20 9.74 0.58
C PRO A 47 16.60 8.51 1.26
N GLN A 48 15.36 8.21 0.95
CA GLN A 48 14.67 6.99 1.40
C GLN A 48 15.17 5.79 0.58
N THR A 49 16.40 5.37 0.85
CA THR A 49 17.06 4.25 0.17
C THR A 49 17.55 3.22 1.19
N GLY A 50 17.67 1.96 0.77
CA GLY A 50 18.06 0.87 1.64
C GLY A 50 16.95 0.46 2.60
N ASN A 51 17.32 0.00 3.78
CA ASN A 51 16.37 -0.35 4.83
C ASN A 51 16.02 0.89 5.65
N PHE A 52 14.77 1.27 5.66
CA PHE A 52 14.29 2.42 6.43
C PHE A 52 12.93 2.13 7.07
N ALA A 53 12.60 2.87 8.13
CA ALA A 53 11.28 2.95 8.70
C ALA A 53 10.67 4.32 8.36
N TRP A 54 9.39 4.31 8.03
CA TRP A 54 8.64 5.54 7.77
C TRP A 54 7.32 5.50 8.56
N ARG A 55 6.90 6.64 9.05
CA ARG A 55 5.64 6.78 9.78
C ARG A 55 5.03 8.14 9.46
N ASP A 56 3.73 8.15 9.22
CA ASP A 56 2.92 9.37 9.21
C ASP A 56 2.01 9.37 10.43
N ALA A 57 2.10 10.41 11.23
CA ALA A 57 1.23 10.62 12.39
C ALA A 57 0.00 11.45 12.04
N PHE A 58 -0.10 11.95 10.78
CA PHE A 58 -1.17 12.84 10.30
C PHE A 58 -1.34 14.10 11.17
N ASP A 59 -0.24 14.60 11.73
CA ASP A 59 -0.18 15.80 12.56
C ASP A 59 0.21 17.06 11.78
N ALA A 60 0.56 16.92 10.51
CA ALA A 60 0.79 18.02 9.58
C ALA A 60 -0.53 18.57 9.00
N PRO A 61 -0.58 19.87 8.63
CA PRO A 61 -1.78 20.49 8.06
C PRO A 61 -2.11 20.00 6.65
N GLN A 62 -1.18 19.33 5.97
CA GLN A 62 -1.31 18.81 4.61
C GLN A 62 -0.68 17.43 4.53
N LEU A 63 -1.20 16.59 3.61
CA LEU A 63 -0.59 15.32 3.31
C LEU A 63 0.76 15.50 2.59
N ASP A 64 1.71 14.65 2.92
CA ASP A 64 2.95 14.55 2.16
C ASP A 64 2.69 14.18 0.71
N LEU A 65 3.57 14.62 -0.21
CA LEU A 65 3.48 14.37 -1.64
C LEU A 65 3.59 12.87 -2.00
N GLU A 66 4.03 12.04 -1.06
CA GLU A 66 4.11 10.59 -1.23
C GLU A 66 2.76 9.89 -1.15
N TRP A 67 1.73 10.56 -0.58
CA TRP A 67 0.38 10.06 -0.57
C TRP A 67 -0.31 10.27 -1.92
N LEU A 68 -0.77 9.19 -2.49
CA LEU A 68 -1.37 9.13 -3.81
C LEU A 68 -2.83 8.70 -3.72
N ARG A 69 -3.65 9.27 -4.59
CA ARG A 69 -5.02 8.81 -4.85
C ARG A 69 -5.05 8.07 -6.17
N VAL A 70 -5.92 7.08 -6.28
CA VAL A 70 -6.14 6.38 -7.56
C VAL A 70 -7.11 7.20 -8.39
N ARG A 71 -6.67 7.67 -9.54
CA ARG A 71 -7.40 8.57 -10.46
C ARG A 71 -7.58 9.98 -9.87
N THR A 72 -8.11 10.86 -10.71
CA THR A 72 -8.43 12.24 -10.32
C THR A 72 -9.94 12.38 -10.31
N ASP A 73 -10.50 12.65 -9.15
CA ASP A 73 -11.91 12.96 -8.95
C ASP A 73 -11.99 14.19 -8.04
N PRO A 74 -12.87 15.16 -8.28
CA PRO A 74 -13.05 16.31 -7.42
C PRO A 74 -13.65 15.98 -6.05
N GLU A 75 -14.16 14.78 -5.81
CA GLU A 75 -14.69 14.37 -4.52
C GLU A 75 -13.62 14.46 -3.42
N ASP A 76 -13.88 15.23 -2.39
CA ASP A 76 -13.03 15.32 -1.21
C ASP A 76 -13.53 14.39 -0.13
N TRP A 77 -12.99 13.17 -0.13
CA TRP A 77 -13.31 12.11 0.83
C TRP A 77 -12.24 11.97 1.92
N VAL A 78 -11.26 12.88 1.97
CA VAL A 78 -10.17 12.87 2.96
C VAL A 78 -10.25 14.11 3.84
N THR A 79 -10.25 13.93 5.15
CA THR A 79 -10.17 15.00 6.12
C THR A 79 -9.01 14.78 7.08
N LEU A 80 -8.07 15.72 7.16
CA LEU A 80 -7.01 15.72 8.17
C LEU A 80 -7.51 16.33 9.48
N ARG A 81 -7.10 15.72 10.59
CA ARG A 81 -7.29 16.21 11.96
C ARG A 81 -5.95 16.33 12.67
N PRO A 82 -5.10 17.31 12.29
CA PRO A 82 -3.72 17.37 12.77
C PRO A 82 -3.60 17.44 14.29
N ALA A 83 -4.47 18.17 14.95
CA ALA A 83 -4.46 18.30 16.41
C ALA A 83 -4.73 16.97 17.13
N ALA A 84 -5.39 16.02 16.46
CA ALA A 84 -5.64 14.68 16.97
C ALA A 84 -4.66 13.64 16.42
N GLY A 85 -3.79 14.00 15.48
CA GLY A 85 -2.93 13.06 14.77
C GLY A 85 -3.73 12.00 14.02
N GLN A 86 -4.73 12.43 13.22
CA GLN A 86 -5.69 11.54 12.60
C GLN A 86 -6.00 11.97 11.17
N ILE A 87 -6.34 10.96 10.36
CA ILE A 87 -6.95 11.11 9.05
C ILE A 87 -8.31 10.42 9.06
N GLU A 88 -9.30 11.06 8.51
CA GLU A 88 -10.64 10.51 8.32
C GLU A 88 -10.89 10.29 6.82
N LEU A 89 -11.39 9.10 6.48
CA LEU A 89 -11.81 8.77 5.13
C LEU A 89 -13.33 8.64 5.12
N GLN A 90 -14.00 9.41 4.28
CA GLN A 90 -15.42 9.18 3.99
C GLN A 90 -15.54 7.87 3.22
N ALA A 91 -16.32 6.93 3.75
CA ALA A 91 -16.58 5.67 3.09
C ALA A 91 -17.48 5.91 1.84
N LEU A 92 -16.90 5.69 0.67
CA LEU A 92 -17.65 5.77 -0.59
C LEU A 92 -18.28 4.42 -0.92
N PRO A 93 -19.44 4.37 -1.61
CA PRO A 93 -20.07 3.12 -2.05
C PRO A 93 -19.31 2.51 -3.25
N ARG A 94 -18.02 2.33 -3.09
CA ARG A 94 -17.09 1.91 -4.14
C ARG A 94 -16.00 1.01 -3.55
N THR A 95 -15.87 -0.19 -4.09
CA THR A 95 -14.77 -1.09 -3.76
C THR A 95 -13.49 -0.69 -4.52
N LEU A 96 -12.38 -1.34 -4.21
CA LEU A 96 -11.13 -1.16 -4.95
C LEU A 96 -11.22 -1.64 -6.41
N SER A 97 -12.21 -2.46 -6.76
CA SER A 97 -12.45 -2.92 -8.14
C SER A 97 -13.14 -1.88 -9.02
N THR A 98 -13.59 -0.76 -8.46
CA THR A 98 -14.29 0.28 -9.22
C THR A 98 -13.41 0.88 -10.32
N ARG A 99 -14.04 1.30 -11.43
CA ARG A 99 -13.39 2.15 -12.45
C ARG A 99 -13.49 3.64 -12.13
N ALA A 100 -14.29 4.02 -11.15
CA ALA A 100 -14.32 5.35 -10.56
C ALA A 100 -13.20 5.50 -9.50
N GLN A 101 -13.18 6.59 -8.76
CA GLN A 101 -12.22 6.77 -7.66
C GLN A 101 -12.72 6.05 -6.41
N PRO A 102 -11.98 5.07 -5.86
CA PRO A 102 -12.24 4.53 -4.52
C PRO A 102 -11.70 5.49 -3.45
N ALA A 103 -12.21 5.43 -2.23
CA ALA A 103 -11.58 6.08 -1.09
C ALA A 103 -10.32 5.29 -0.67
N LEU A 104 -9.28 5.37 -1.48
CA LEU A 104 -7.96 4.76 -1.26
C LEU A 104 -6.88 5.84 -1.25
N LEU A 105 -6.21 5.99 -0.11
CA LEU A 105 -5.03 6.81 0.05
C LEU A 105 -3.82 5.90 0.24
N ALA A 106 -2.84 5.96 -0.66
CA ALA A 106 -1.80 4.95 -0.74
C ALA A 106 -0.42 5.53 -1.09
N ARG A 107 0.62 4.80 -0.77
CA ARG A 107 2.03 5.05 -1.12
C ARG A 107 2.58 3.92 -1.99
N ARG A 108 3.61 4.21 -2.77
CA ARG A 108 4.31 3.20 -3.56
C ARG A 108 5.00 2.18 -2.66
N GLN A 109 4.84 0.89 -2.96
CA GLN A 109 5.66 -0.17 -2.39
C GLN A 109 7.10 -0.02 -2.92
N GLN A 110 8.08 0.05 -2.01
CA GLN A 110 9.48 0.26 -2.37
C GLN A 110 10.35 -0.99 -2.14
N HIS A 111 9.87 -1.96 -1.37
CA HIS A 111 10.64 -3.16 -1.00
C HIS A 111 9.82 -4.43 -1.20
N GLN A 112 10.51 -5.56 -1.45
CA GLN A 112 9.90 -6.89 -1.49
C GLN A 112 9.83 -7.56 -0.10
N ARG A 113 10.46 -6.94 0.89
CA ARG A 113 10.36 -7.29 2.29
C ARG A 113 9.96 -6.04 3.05
N PHE A 114 8.76 -6.02 3.56
CA PHE A 114 8.25 -4.88 4.31
C PHE A 114 7.19 -5.34 5.31
N GLU A 115 6.92 -4.46 6.24
CA GLU A 115 5.77 -4.51 7.11
C GLU A 115 5.10 -3.14 7.06
N ALA A 116 3.81 -3.13 6.72
CA ALA A 116 3.00 -1.92 6.64
C ALA A 116 1.82 -2.07 7.61
N THR A 117 1.72 -1.14 8.55
CA THR A 117 0.69 -1.16 9.58
C THR A 117 -0.13 0.13 9.54
N ALA A 118 -1.45 0.00 9.62
CA ALA A 118 -2.37 1.09 9.82
C ALA A 118 -3.14 0.88 11.13
N ARG A 119 -3.25 1.95 11.93
CA ARG A 119 -4.09 1.96 13.13
C ARG A 119 -5.46 2.50 12.78
N LEU A 120 -6.47 1.63 12.89
CA LEU A 120 -7.88 1.96 12.66
C LEU A 120 -8.54 2.28 14.00
N LEU A 121 -9.19 3.44 14.10
CA LEU A 121 -9.98 3.82 15.26
C LEU A 121 -11.38 3.21 15.17
N LEU A 122 -11.90 2.84 16.32
CA LEU A 122 -13.24 2.26 16.46
C LEU A 122 -14.10 3.14 17.39
N PRO A 123 -15.44 3.12 17.30
CA PRO A 123 -16.24 2.24 16.43
C PRO A 123 -16.25 2.69 14.95
N LEU A 124 -16.60 1.77 14.07
CA LEU A 124 -16.98 2.06 12.69
C LEU A 124 -18.50 2.25 12.61
N ASP A 125 -18.94 3.09 11.68
CA ASP A 125 -20.36 3.22 11.36
C ASP A 125 -20.90 1.89 10.80
N PRO A 126 -22.18 1.56 11.07
CA PRO A 126 -22.84 0.40 10.46
C PRO A 126 -22.78 0.46 8.93
N GLY A 127 -22.48 -0.67 8.30
CA GLY A 127 -22.37 -0.76 6.84
C GLY A 127 -21.10 -0.15 6.26
N VAL A 128 -20.09 0.16 7.09
CA VAL A 128 -18.76 0.62 6.66
C VAL A 128 -17.75 -0.47 6.88
N SER A 129 -16.88 -0.66 5.87
CA SER A 129 -15.63 -1.41 6.00
C SER A 129 -14.44 -0.48 5.81
N ALA A 130 -13.46 -0.57 6.71
CA ALA A 130 -12.22 0.20 6.63
C ALA A 130 -11.01 -0.67 6.95
N GLY A 131 -9.85 -0.32 6.39
CA GLY A 131 -8.63 -1.09 6.64
C GLY A 131 -7.45 -0.72 5.75
N ILE A 132 -6.56 -1.69 5.55
CA ILE A 132 -5.32 -1.53 4.78
C ILE A 132 -5.36 -2.39 3.51
N ALA A 133 -4.86 -1.85 2.41
CA ALA A 133 -4.85 -2.49 1.11
C ALA A 133 -3.44 -2.60 0.51
N GLY A 134 -3.21 -3.70 -0.19
CA GLY A 134 -2.16 -3.83 -1.18
C GLY A 134 -2.78 -3.75 -2.58
N PHE A 135 -2.50 -2.68 -3.31
CA PHE A 135 -3.18 -2.35 -4.56
C PHE A 135 -2.20 -2.25 -5.73
N GLN A 136 -2.41 -3.05 -6.77
CA GLN A 136 -1.70 -2.91 -8.03
C GLN A 136 -2.61 -2.33 -9.11
N SER A 137 -3.85 -2.83 -9.18
CA SER A 137 -4.87 -2.33 -10.10
C SER A 137 -6.28 -2.64 -9.56
N SER A 138 -7.31 -2.12 -10.22
CA SER A 138 -8.70 -2.46 -9.90
C SER A 138 -8.99 -3.97 -10.03
N ASP A 139 -8.23 -4.66 -10.86
CA ASP A 139 -8.41 -6.09 -11.11
C ASP A 139 -7.48 -6.98 -10.26
N HIS A 140 -6.48 -6.37 -9.56
CA HIS A 140 -5.49 -7.10 -8.77
C HIS A 140 -5.13 -6.33 -7.49
N HIS A 141 -5.69 -6.76 -6.37
CA HIS A 141 -5.43 -6.15 -5.06
C HIS A 141 -5.80 -7.09 -3.91
N TYR A 142 -5.29 -6.76 -2.73
CA TYR A 142 -5.70 -7.31 -1.45
C TYR A 142 -6.34 -6.21 -0.60
N PHE A 143 -7.30 -6.60 0.22
CA PHE A 143 -7.87 -5.73 1.23
C PHE A 143 -8.02 -6.49 2.55
N LEU A 144 -7.33 -6.04 3.59
CA LEU A 144 -7.55 -6.43 4.97
C LEU A 144 -8.49 -5.39 5.58
N GLY A 145 -9.76 -5.74 5.69
CA GLY A 145 -10.82 -4.87 6.17
C GLY A 145 -11.35 -5.29 7.53
N VAL A 146 -11.94 -4.33 8.22
CA VAL A 146 -12.74 -4.53 9.43
C VAL A 146 -14.09 -3.87 9.21
N ARG A 147 -15.16 -4.50 9.68
CA ARG A 147 -16.53 -3.96 9.71
C ARG A 147 -17.21 -4.26 11.04
N ALA A 148 -18.17 -3.42 11.41
CA ALA A 148 -19.03 -3.68 12.55
C ALA A 148 -20.03 -4.80 12.23
N THR A 149 -20.34 -5.62 13.25
CA THR A 149 -21.37 -6.65 13.22
C THR A 149 -22.33 -6.44 14.41
N GLU A 150 -23.41 -7.19 14.49
CA GLU A 150 -24.32 -7.13 15.63
C GLU A 150 -23.67 -7.52 16.96
N SER A 151 -22.65 -8.41 16.91
CA SER A 151 -21.97 -8.96 18.08
C SER A 151 -20.61 -8.35 18.36
N GLY A 152 -20.13 -7.40 17.52
CA GLY A 152 -18.81 -6.81 17.64
C GLY A 152 -18.23 -6.40 16.29
N TYR A 153 -17.16 -7.04 15.88
CA TYR A 153 -16.47 -6.75 14.61
C TYR A 153 -16.11 -8.01 13.86
N GLU A 154 -16.06 -7.93 12.54
CA GLU A 154 -15.44 -8.94 11.67
C GLU A 154 -14.23 -8.32 10.97
N ALA A 155 -13.08 -8.98 11.08
CA ALA A 155 -11.93 -8.74 10.21
C ALA A 155 -11.96 -9.75 9.06
N PHE A 156 -11.59 -9.31 7.85
CA PHE A 156 -11.57 -10.16 6.68
C PHE A 156 -10.43 -9.80 5.73
N VAL A 157 -9.99 -10.78 4.95
CA VAL A 157 -9.05 -10.58 3.85
C VAL A 157 -9.75 -10.90 2.54
N GLU A 158 -9.83 -9.94 1.66
CA GLU A 158 -10.25 -10.10 0.27
C GLU A 158 -9.05 -10.10 -0.66
N ALA A 159 -9.10 -10.95 -1.68
CA ALA A 159 -8.21 -10.92 -2.83
C ALA A 159 -9.04 -10.72 -4.10
N THR A 160 -8.64 -9.78 -4.93
CA THR A 160 -9.18 -9.61 -6.28
C THR A 160 -8.11 -10.02 -7.28
N ARG A 161 -8.46 -10.97 -8.15
CA ARG A 161 -7.60 -11.48 -9.23
C ARG A 161 -8.39 -11.47 -10.55
N GLY A 162 -7.91 -10.75 -11.54
CA GLY A 162 -8.59 -10.61 -12.83
C GLY A 162 -10.00 -10.02 -12.70
N GLY A 163 -10.22 -9.13 -11.71
CA GLY A 163 -11.52 -8.51 -11.42
C GLY A 163 -12.46 -9.35 -10.55
N ALA A 164 -12.17 -10.63 -10.30
CA ALA A 164 -12.97 -11.47 -9.41
C ALA A 164 -12.45 -11.36 -7.97
N THR A 165 -13.33 -10.99 -7.04
CA THR A 165 -13.03 -10.85 -5.62
C THR A 165 -13.46 -12.09 -4.84
N THR A 166 -12.57 -12.60 -4.00
CA THR A 166 -12.80 -13.74 -3.12
C THR A 166 -12.37 -13.39 -1.70
N VAL A 167 -13.17 -13.76 -0.71
CA VAL A 167 -12.78 -13.67 0.70
C VAL A 167 -11.94 -14.89 1.05
N LEU A 168 -10.68 -14.65 1.43
CA LEU A 168 -9.70 -15.67 1.76
C LEU A 168 -9.73 -16.08 3.22
N ALA A 169 -10.07 -15.15 4.11
CA ALA A 169 -10.15 -15.38 5.55
C ALA A 169 -11.16 -14.43 6.18
N ARG A 170 -11.79 -14.90 7.28
CA ARG A 170 -12.67 -14.09 8.14
C ARG A 170 -12.43 -14.45 9.59
N ARG A 171 -12.60 -13.46 10.47
CA ARG A 171 -12.58 -13.69 11.91
C ARG A 171 -13.42 -12.66 12.63
N GLU A 172 -14.36 -13.15 13.40
CA GLU A 172 -15.08 -12.31 14.34
C GLU A 172 -14.26 -12.09 15.61
N PHE A 173 -14.39 -10.92 16.18
CA PHE A 173 -13.82 -10.59 17.48
C PHE A 173 -14.77 -9.66 18.23
N GLY A 174 -14.93 -9.96 19.52
CA GLY A 174 -15.79 -9.22 20.42
C GLY A 174 -15.01 -8.15 21.20
N GLY A 175 -15.70 -7.57 22.16
CA GLY A 175 -15.21 -6.49 22.99
C GLY A 175 -15.47 -5.12 22.37
N SER A 176 -14.94 -4.09 23.02
CA SER A 176 -15.06 -2.69 22.56
C SER A 176 -13.68 -2.06 22.50
N PRO A 177 -12.77 -2.59 21.65
CA PRO A 177 -11.45 -1.98 21.49
C PRO A 177 -11.62 -0.57 20.89
N ARG A 178 -10.84 0.38 21.39
CA ARG A 178 -10.85 1.76 20.86
C ARG A 178 -10.10 1.87 19.53
N ALA A 179 -9.24 0.93 19.25
CA ALA A 179 -8.45 0.87 18.03
C ALA A 179 -7.98 -0.56 17.75
N ILE A 180 -7.65 -0.81 16.51
CA ILE A 180 -7.03 -2.04 16.03
C ILE A 180 -5.91 -1.70 15.05
N GLU A 181 -4.80 -2.41 15.13
CA GLU A 181 -3.75 -2.32 14.13
C GLU A 181 -3.94 -3.43 13.08
N LEU A 182 -3.85 -3.05 11.83
CA LEU A 182 -3.95 -3.92 10.68
C LEU A 182 -2.62 -3.92 9.93
N THR A 183 -2.03 -5.09 9.74
CA THR A 183 -0.68 -5.21 9.19
C THR A 183 -0.66 -6.13 7.97
N LEU A 184 -0.03 -5.65 6.89
CA LEU A 184 0.42 -6.42 5.75
C LEU A 184 1.93 -6.62 5.88
N ALA A 185 2.39 -7.86 5.95
CA ALA A 185 3.81 -8.19 6.02
C ALA A 185 4.22 -9.03 4.80
N GLN A 186 5.00 -8.46 3.89
CA GLN A 186 5.54 -9.20 2.74
C GLN A 186 6.93 -9.75 3.05
N ARG A 187 7.13 -11.02 2.72
CA ARG A 187 8.40 -11.74 2.84
C ARG A 187 8.75 -12.40 1.50
N GLY A 188 9.17 -11.57 0.53
CA GLY A 188 9.46 -12.04 -0.83
C GLY A 188 8.18 -12.47 -1.57
N ALA A 189 7.97 -13.77 -1.76
CA ALA A 189 6.85 -14.31 -2.53
C ALA A 189 5.52 -14.41 -1.77
N THR A 190 5.50 -14.13 -0.47
CA THR A 190 4.30 -14.26 0.38
C THR A 190 3.95 -12.99 1.12
N ILE A 191 2.66 -12.82 1.37
CA ILE A 191 2.10 -11.76 2.20
C ILE A 191 1.32 -12.40 3.35
N ASP A 192 1.59 -11.98 4.57
CA ASP A 192 0.84 -12.31 5.76
C ASP A 192 -0.04 -11.11 6.17
N PHE A 193 -1.22 -11.40 6.70
CA PHE A 193 -2.17 -10.41 7.17
C PHE A 193 -2.42 -10.61 8.66
N HIS A 194 -2.22 -9.56 9.44
CA HIS A 194 -2.36 -9.61 10.89
C HIS A 194 -3.33 -8.52 11.37
N LEU A 195 -3.97 -8.80 12.49
CA LEU A 195 -4.71 -7.83 13.26
C LEU A 195 -4.26 -7.86 14.72
N THR A 196 -4.21 -6.67 15.34
CA THR A 196 -3.81 -6.52 16.74
C THR A 196 -4.79 -5.56 17.41
N PRO A 197 -5.81 -6.05 18.12
CA PRO A 197 -6.63 -5.19 18.95
C PRO A 197 -5.77 -4.50 20.02
N ALA A 198 -6.12 -3.26 20.38
CA ALA A 198 -5.35 -2.50 21.37
C ALA A 198 -5.22 -3.28 22.68
N GLY A 199 -3.98 -3.49 23.13
CA GLY A 199 -3.65 -4.22 24.35
C GLY A 199 -3.65 -5.75 24.22
N ALA A 200 -3.77 -6.29 23.01
CA ALA A 200 -3.69 -7.73 22.73
C ALA A 200 -2.44 -8.09 21.92
N GLU A 201 -2.16 -9.39 21.87
CA GLU A 201 -1.10 -9.91 21.00
C GLU A 201 -1.51 -9.93 19.53
N PRO A 202 -0.56 -9.80 18.60
CA PRO A 202 -0.82 -9.90 17.17
C PRO A 202 -1.42 -11.26 16.80
N LEU A 203 -2.48 -11.22 16.01
CA LEU A 203 -3.18 -12.39 15.52
C LEU A 203 -3.05 -12.49 14.02
N ALA A 204 -2.49 -13.59 13.52
CA ALA A 204 -2.49 -13.85 12.09
C ALA A 204 -3.89 -14.23 11.62
N LEU A 205 -4.44 -13.43 10.70
CA LEU A 205 -5.72 -13.71 10.05
C LEU A 205 -5.51 -14.61 8.83
N LEU A 206 -4.47 -14.35 8.06
CA LEU A 206 -4.07 -15.14 6.90
C LEU A 206 -2.55 -15.14 6.78
N ARG A 207 -1.95 -16.28 6.45
CA ARG A 207 -0.52 -16.40 6.16
C ARG A 207 -0.29 -16.97 4.78
N GLY A 208 0.82 -16.56 4.16
CA GLY A 208 1.30 -17.16 2.91
C GLY A 208 0.47 -16.82 1.67
N ALA A 209 -0.27 -15.71 1.67
CA ALA A 209 -0.94 -15.26 0.44
C ALA A 209 0.07 -14.93 -0.65
N ASP A 210 -0.30 -15.16 -1.90
CA ASP A 210 0.58 -15.01 -3.07
C ASP A 210 0.92 -13.54 -3.35
N ALA A 211 2.14 -13.11 -3.03
CA ALA A 211 2.59 -11.74 -3.33
C ALA A 211 2.66 -11.45 -4.84
N ALA A 212 2.77 -12.49 -5.70
CA ALA A 212 2.79 -12.30 -7.15
C ALA A 212 1.47 -11.75 -7.69
N LEU A 213 0.36 -11.84 -6.95
CA LEU A 213 -0.91 -11.18 -7.30
C LEU A 213 -0.72 -9.69 -7.58
N LEU A 214 0.17 -9.02 -6.81
CA LEU A 214 0.44 -7.59 -6.92
C LEU A 214 1.61 -7.28 -7.87
N SER A 215 2.11 -8.27 -8.60
CA SER A 215 3.23 -8.09 -9.51
C SER A 215 2.80 -7.66 -10.89
N THR A 216 3.69 -6.97 -11.62
CA THR A 216 3.48 -6.67 -13.03
C THR A 216 3.44 -7.91 -13.93
N GLN A 217 3.94 -9.06 -13.45
CA GLN A 217 3.89 -10.33 -14.18
C GLN A 217 2.48 -10.94 -14.18
N VAL A 218 1.73 -10.77 -13.10
CA VAL A 218 0.37 -11.29 -12.96
C VAL A 218 -0.67 -10.24 -13.35
N ALA A 219 -0.52 -9.04 -12.83
CA ALA A 219 -1.48 -7.95 -13.03
C ALA A 219 -1.25 -7.17 -14.35
N GLY A 220 -0.09 -7.36 -14.97
CA GLY A 220 0.31 -6.61 -16.16
C GLY A 220 0.73 -5.17 -15.84
N GLY A 221 0.85 -4.36 -16.89
CA GLY A 221 1.21 -2.95 -16.76
C GLY A 221 2.67 -2.69 -16.42
N PHE A 222 2.97 -1.44 -16.04
CA PHE A 222 4.32 -0.97 -15.78
C PHE A 222 4.50 -0.34 -14.39
N VAL A 223 3.41 -0.17 -13.66
CA VAL A 223 3.41 0.46 -12.34
C VAL A 223 3.60 -0.58 -11.25
N GLY A 224 4.28 -0.19 -10.17
CA GLY A 224 4.39 -1.01 -8.98
C GLY A 224 3.12 -0.97 -8.13
N ALA A 225 3.04 -1.89 -7.18
CA ALA A 225 1.99 -1.93 -6.19
C ALA A 225 2.05 -0.72 -5.25
N MET A 226 0.94 -0.44 -4.61
CA MET A 226 0.78 0.57 -3.58
C MET A 226 0.27 -0.08 -2.30
N LEU A 227 0.63 0.51 -1.17
CA LEU A 227 0.16 0.16 0.16
C LEU A 227 -0.62 1.34 0.71
N GLY A 228 -1.82 1.13 1.21
CA GLY A 228 -2.64 2.27 1.63
C GLY A 228 -3.83 1.91 2.51
N ILE A 229 -4.48 2.96 2.97
CA ILE A 229 -5.70 2.88 3.77
C ILE A 229 -6.92 3.07 2.85
N HIS A 230 -7.94 2.26 3.09
CA HIS A 230 -9.17 2.24 2.29
C HIS A 230 -10.40 2.18 3.18
N ALA A 231 -11.43 2.90 2.77
CA ALA A 231 -12.76 2.83 3.39
C ALA A 231 -13.83 2.71 2.30
N ARG A 232 -14.85 1.89 2.56
CA ARG A 232 -15.99 1.74 1.67
C ARG A 232 -17.30 1.60 2.45
N SER A 233 -18.39 2.11 1.89
CA SER A 233 -19.74 1.76 2.31
C SER A 233 -20.15 0.45 1.65
N GLU A 234 -20.74 -0.45 2.42
CA GLU A 234 -21.26 -1.75 1.93
C GLU A 234 -22.71 -1.64 1.42
N SER A 235 -23.37 -0.51 1.69
CA SER A 235 -24.67 -0.18 1.13
C SER A 235 -24.51 0.80 -0.01
N PRO A 236 -25.28 0.64 -1.10
CA PRO A 236 -25.27 1.57 -2.23
C PRO A 236 -25.76 2.97 -1.84
#